data_8f036fefb15952220150944645382e67
#
_entry.id   8f036fefb15952220150944645382e67
#
_cell.length_a   1.000
_cell.length_b   1.000
_cell.length_c   1.000
_cell.angle_alpha   90.00
_cell.angle_beta   90.00
_cell.angle_gamma   90.00
#
_symmetry.space_group_name_H-M   'P 1'
#
loop_
_entity.id
_entity.type
_entity.pdbx_description
1 polymer ?
#
loop_
_entity_poly.entity_id
_entity_poly.type
_entity_poly.pdbx_seq_one_letter_code
_entity_poly.pdbx_strand_id
1 'polypeptide(L)'
;MAENIGKRLEKKEPKQTKKPGRLTKQQKWLLAAAIVLAAVLLAVVAWKSVFVKPELPGGTKPDGTQTENGIDYGDGVQPRVSGQRKSEDDYTVLILGRDTGGGGNTDTMLLASYDITNQKATVMSIPRDTMVNVPWDIKRINSVYNYYGGGEKGIKALYKEISQLVGFEPDYQVIVEWEAVGKIVDAMGGVYFDVPRDMNYEDPVQDLSIHQTKGYRLLSGDDAM
;
A
#
# COMPACT_ATOMS: atom_id res chain seq x y z
N MET A 1 -47.40 40.43 -74.52
CA MET A 1 -47.98 40.42 -73.19
C MET A 1 -47.01 39.66 -72.29
N ALA A 2 -46.17 40.36 -71.58
CA ALA A 2 -45.27 39.76 -70.59
C ALA A 2 -45.15 40.74 -69.45
N GLU A 3 -45.66 40.33 -68.32
CA GLU A 3 -45.76 41.11 -67.08
C GLU A 3 -44.56 40.85 -66.22
N ASN A 4 -43.87 41.94 -65.93
CA ASN A 4 -42.60 41.98 -65.22
C ASN A 4 -42.88 42.13 -63.74
N ILE A 5 -42.59 41.09 -62.95
CA ILE A 5 -42.68 41.13 -61.43
C ILE A 5 -41.28 41.23 -60.86
N GLY A 6 -40.88 42.48 -60.57
CA GLY A 6 -39.65 42.75 -59.81
C GLY A 6 -39.74 42.31 -58.38
N LYS A 7 -38.95 41.32 -57.97
CA LYS A 7 -38.73 40.97 -56.56
C LYS A 7 -37.69 41.91 -55.93
N ARG A 8 -38.17 42.74 -55.00
CA ARG A 8 -37.39 43.66 -54.18
C ARG A 8 -36.62 42.79 -53.14
N LEU A 9 -35.31 42.70 -53.28
CA LEU A 9 -34.44 42.05 -52.30
C LEU A 9 -34.28 42.97 -51.06
N GLU A 10 -34.89 42.58 -49.97
CA GLU A 10 -34.66 43.22 -48.66
C GLU A 10 -33.24 42.94 -48.20
N LYS A 11 -32.46 43.99 -48.10
CA LYS A 11 -31.10 43.97 -47.58
C LYS A 11 -31.19 43.87 -46.06
N LYS A 12 -30.96 42.64 -45.48
CA LYS A 12 -30.85 42.47 -44.04
C LYS A 12 -29.58 43.16 -43.54
N GLU A 13 -29.75 44.14 -42.69
CA GLU A 13 -28.62 44.79 -41.97
C GLU A 13 -27.89 43.81 -41.09
N PRO A 14 -26.54 43.85 -41.03
CA PRO A 14 -25.77 42.97 -40.14
C PRO A 14 -26.02 43.35 -38.66
N LYS A 15 -26.44 42.36 -37.87
CA LYS A 15 -26.57 42.53 -36.41
C LYS A 15 -25.23 42.96 -35.82
N GLN A 16 -25.20 44.18 -35.28
CA GLN A 16 -24.05 44.67 -34.50
C GLN A 16 -23.79 43.74 -33.31
N THR A 17 -22.70 42.99 -33.35
CA THR A 17 -22.16 42.27 -32.19
C THR A 17 -21.65 43.29 -31.19
N LYS A 18 -22.38 43.44 -30.07
CA LYS A 18 -21.93 44.28 -28.93
C LYS A 18 -20.58 43.74 -28.44
N LYS A 19 -19.53 44.57 -28.53
CA LYS A 19 -18.22 44.27 -27.91
C LYS A 19 -18.43 44.02 -26.44
N PRO A 20 -17.84 42.94 -25.85
CA PRO A 20 -17.96 42.68 -24.42
C PRO A 20 -17.42 43.88 -23.63
N GLY A 21 -18.27 44.44 -22.78
CA GLY A 21 -17.93 45.59 -21.92
C GLY A 21 -16.77 45.26 -21.00
N ARG A 22 -15.83 46.21 -20.85
CA ARG A 22 -14.74 46.04 -19.87
C ARG A 22 -15.34 45.91 -18.44
N LEU A 23 -14.94 44.80 -17.76
CA LEU A 23 -15.34 44.54 -16.38
C LEU A 23 -14.94 45.69 -15.47
N THR A 24 -15.83 46.09 -14.57
CA THR A 24 -15.55 47.10 -13.52
C THR A 24 -14.51 46.56 -12.54
N LYS A 25 -13.85 47.46 -11.77
CA LYS A 25 -12.87 47.01 -10.73
C LYS A 25 -13.49 46.01 -9.75
N GLN A 26 -14.71 46.24 -9.32
CA GLN A 26 -15.44 45.30 -8.43
C GLN A 26 -15.69 43.93 -9.08
N GLN A 27 -16.11 43.88 -10.33
CA GLN A 27 -16.28 42.62 -11.06
C GLN A 27 -14.99 41.85 -11.24
N LYS A 28 -13.85 42.53 -11.46
CA LYS A 28 -12.52 41.89 -11.51
C LYS A 28 -12.12 41.29 -10.17
N TRP A 29 -12.39 41.98 -9.05
CA TRP A 29 -12.13 41.47 -7.72
C TRP A 29 -13.01 40.25 -7.37
N LEU A 30 -14.30 40.28 -7.72
CA LEU A 30 -15.21 39.15 -7.54
C LEU A 30 -14.78 37.96 -8.39
N LEU A 31 -14.34 38.19 -9.60
CA LEU A 31 -13.86 37.12 -10.48
C LEU A 31 -12.55 36.51 -9.94
N ALA A 32 -11.62 37.33 -9.46
CA ALA A 32 -10.40 36.84 -8.82
C ALA A 32 -10.70 36.02 -7.55
N ALA A 33 -11.63 36.49 -6.71
CA ALA A 33 -12.06 35.75 -5.52
C ALA A 33 -12.73 34.42 -5.88
N ALA A 34 -13.57 34.38 -6.92
CA ALA A 34 -14.17 33.15 -7.40
C ALA A 34 -13.15 32.14 -7.94
N ILE A 35 -12.12 32.62 -8.65
CA ILE A 35 -11.03 31.76 -9.15
C ILE A 35 -10.21 31.18 -7.98
N VAL A 36 -9.89 31.99 -6.96
CA VAL A 36 -9.18 31.50 -5.78
C VAL A 36 -10.01 30.47 -5.02
N LEU A 37 -11.31 30.73 -4.84
CA LEU A 37 -12.22 29.77 -4.20
C LEU A 37 -12.30 28.45 -4.97
N ALA A 38 -12.42 28.50 -6.30
CA ALA A 38 -12.42 27.33 -7.16
C ALA A 38 -11.11 26.55 -7.08
N ALA A 39 -9.95 27.24 -7.03
CA ALA A 39 -8.64 26.62 -6.87
C ALA A 39 -8.51 25.92 -5.50
N VAL A 40 -9.00 26.54 -4.42
CA VAL A 40 -9.01 25.93 -3.08
C VAL A 40 -9.92 24.71 -3.06
N LEU A 41 -11.12 24.77 -3.66
CA LEU A 41 -12.01 23.62 -3.73
C LEU A 41 -11.38 22.46 -4.54
N LEU A 42 -10.74 22.75 -5.65
CA LEU A 42 -10.02 21.76 -6.44
C LEU A 42 -8.85 21.14 -5.65
N ALA A 43 -8.12 21.95 -4.91
CA ALA A 43 -7.03 21.48 -4.05
C ALA A 43 -7.56 20.55 -2.93
N VAL A 44 -8.70 20.88 -2.31
CA VAL A 44 -9.34 20.03 -1.28
C VAL A 44 -9.86 18.72 -1.90
N VAL A 45 -10.44 18.76 -3.10
CA VAL A 45 -10.90 17.54 -3.79
C VAL A 45 -9.71 16.67 -4.18
N ALA A 46 -8.65 17.26 -4.73
CA ALA A 46 -7.42 16.54 -5.05
C ALA A 46 -6.78 15.93 -3.79
N TRP A 47 -6.73 16.69 -2.70
CA TRP A 47 -6.26 16.18 -1.41
C TRP A 47 -7.06 14.97 -0.94
N LYS A 48 -8.39 15.05 -0.93
CA LYS A 48 -9.27 13.94 -0.55
C LYS A 48 -9.17 12.73 -1.47
N SER A 49 -8.85 12.90 -2.75
CA SER A 49 -8.67 11.80 -3.69
C SER A 49 -7.32 11.09 -3.55
N VAL A 50 -6.28 11.80 -3.09
CA VAL A 50 -4.94 11.23 -2.87
C VAL A 50 -4.83 10.62 -1.47
N PHE A 51 -5.43 11.27 -0.47
CA PHE A 51 -5.43 10.79 0.92
C PHE A 51 -6.74 10.07 1.24
N VAL A 52 -6.98 8.94 0.59
CA VAL A 52 -8.08 8.04 0.95
C VAL A 52 -7.65 7.22 2.16
N LYS A 53 -8.41 7.34 3.26
CA LYS A 53 -8.23 6.47 4.42
C LYS A 53 -8.55 5.03 4.00
N PRO A 54 -7.65 4.06 4.19
CA PRO A 54 -7.93 2.66 3.87
C PRO A 54 -9.17 2.17 4.63
N GLU A 55 -10.02 1.41 3.96
CA GLU A 55 -11.15 0.75 4.62
C GLU A 55 -10.63 -0.47 5.38
N LEU A 56 -11.08 -0.63 6.63
CA LEU A 56 -10.73 -1.81 7.41
C LEU A 56 -11.42 -3.04 6.82
N PRO A 57 -10.66 -4.12 6.56
CA PRO A 57 -11.28 -5.36 6.10
C PRO A 57 -12.24 -5.87 7.18
N GLY A 58 -13.49 -6.10 6.77
CA GLY A 58 -14.49 -6.74 7.62
C GLY A 58 -15.12 -5.89 8.69
N GLY A 59 -15.37 -4.59 8.42
CA GLY A 59 -16.38 -3.77 9.11
C GLY A 59 -16.73 -4.11 10.58
N THR A 60 -15.77 -4.47 11.39
CA THR A 60 -15.98 -4.72 12.82
C THR A 60 -16.22 -3.37 13.49
N LYS A 61 -17.48 -3.04 13.66
CA LYS A 61 -17.88 -1.95 14.55
C LYS A 61 -17.32 -2.24 15.94
N PRO A 62 -16.90 -1.22 16.71
CA PRO A 62 -16.38 -1.38 18.07
C PRO A 62 -17.49 -1.71 19.10
N ASP A 63 -18.56 -2.32 18.68
CA ASP A 63 -19.57 -2.80 19.58
C ASP A 63 -19.22 -4.24 19.97
N GLY A 64 -18.67 -4.48 21.13
CA GLY A 64 -18.22 -5.71 21.74
C GLY A 64 -19.02 -7.00 21.51
N THR A 65 -19.62 -7.17 20.35
CA THR A 65 -20.24 -8.41 19.91
C THR A 65 -19.16 -9.26 19.30
N GLN A 66 -18.64 -10.17 20.08
CA GLN A 66 -17.81 -11.28 19.63
C GLN A 66 -18.51 -11.92 18.43
N THR A 67 -17.92 -11.78 17.25
CA THR A 67 -18.22 -12.71 16.16
C THR A 67 -17.74 -14.07 16.66
N GLU A 68 -18.68 -14.96 16.96
CA GLU A 68 -18.45 -16.38 17.27
C GLU A 68 -17.84 -17.15 16.07
N ASN A 69 -16.85 -16.64 15.43
CA ASN A 69 -15.91 -17.44 14.67
C ASN A 69 -14.78 -17.77 15.64
N GLY A 70 -15.07 -18.70 16.55
CA GLY A 70 -14.11 -19.19 17.51
C GLY A 70 -12.84 -19.58 16.78
N ILE A 71 -11.81 -18.75 16.93
CA ILE A 71 -10.46 -19.13 16.56
C ILE A 71 -10.17 -20.36 17.42
N ASP A 72 -10.00 -21.52 16.77
CA ASP A 72 -9.58 -22.72 17.48
C ASP A 72 -8.09 -22.57 17.84
N TYR A 73 -7.85 -22.20 19.08
CA TYR A 73 -6.49 -22.08 19.61
C TYR A 73 -5.84 -23.43 19.92
N GLY A 74 -6.56 -24.53 19.71
CA GLY A 74 -6.11 -25.87 20.08
C GLY A 74 -5.90 -25.98 21.58
N ASP A 75 -5.00 -26.92 22.02
CA ASP A 75 -4.66 -27.13 23.42
C ASP A 75 -3.67 -26.10 23.98
N GLY A 76 -3.37 -25.04 23.23
CA GLY A 76 -2.43 -23.99 23.61
C GLY A 76 -3.00 -22.99 24.61
N VAL A 77 -2.10 -22.14 25.14
CA VAL A 77 -2.49 -21.02 26.00
C VAL A 77 -3.26 -20.00 25.17
N GLN A 78 -4.51 -19.74 25.51
CA GLN A 78 -5.30 -18.73 24.85
C GLN A 78 -4.66 -17.33 25.01
N PRO A 79 -4.65 -16.51 23.97
CA PRO A 79 -4.17 -15.12 24.07
C PRO A 79 -4.95 -14.38 25.16
N ARG A 80 -4.27 -13.64 25.99
CA ARG A 80 -4.89 -12.87 27.09
C ARG A 80 -5.63 -11.63 26.60
N VAL A 81 -5.62 -11.38 25.30
CA VAL A 81 -6.17 -10.16 24.68
C VAL A 81 -7.53 -10.48 24.10
N SER A 82 -8.50 -9.64 24.41
CA SER A 82 -9.92 -9.79 23.98
C SER A 82 -10.14 -9.61 22.47
N GLY A 83 -9.12 -9.50 21.67
CA GLY A 83 -9.23 -9.29 20.22
C GLY A 83 -9.87 -7.94 19.81
N GLN A 84 -10.08 -7.04 20.76
CA GLN A 84 -10.66 -5.74 20.47
C GLN A 84 -9.59 -4.81 19.88
N ARG A 85 -9.92 -4.18 18.77
CA ARG A 85 -9.11 -3.13 18.18
C ARG A 85 -9.03 -1.93 19.14
N LYS A 86 -7.82 -1.41 19.34
CA LYS A 86 -7.59 -0.26 20.22
C LYS A 86 -8.23 1.02 19.66
N SER A 87 -8.21 1.20 18.36
CA SER A 87 -8.72 2.37 17.65
C SER A 87 -9.03 2.01 16.20
N GLU A 88 -10.02 2.66 15.60
CA GLU A 88 -10.28 2.58 14.16
C GLU A 88 -9.20 3.26 13.31
N ASP A 89 -8.34 4.05 13.94
CA ASP A 89 -7.22 4.74 13.31
C ASP A 89 -5.90 3.97 13.41
N ASP A 90 -5.91 2.78 13.97
CA ASP A 90 -4.74 1.90 14.12
C ASP A 90 -4.82 0.77 13.10
N TYR A 91 -3.91 0.77 12.14
CA TYR A 91 -3.85 -0.20 11.03
C TYR A 91 -2.70 -1.15 11.23
N THR A 92 -2.95 -2.43 10.98
CA THR A 92 -1.94 -3.48 11.08
C THR A 92 -1.66 -4.10 9.71
N VAL A 93 -0.39 -4.26 9.39
CA VAL A 93 0.08 -4.79 8.11
C VAL A 93 1.08 -5.90 8.36
N LEU A 94 0.82 -7.08 7.82
CA LEU A 94 1.79 -8.16 7.77
C LEU A 94 2.66 -8.01 6.54
N ILE A 95 3.96 -7.87 6.73
CA ILE A 95 4.95 -7.79 5.66
C ILE A 95 5.71 -9.11 5.62
N LEU A 96 5.64 -9.80 4.49
CA LEU A 96 6.26 -11.10 4.26
C LEU A 96 7.37 -10.97 3.22
N GLY A 97 8.58 -11.39 3.59
CA GLY A 97 9.64 -11.67 2.62
C GLY A 97 9.56 -13.13 2.22
N ARG A 98 9.39 -13.39 0.92
CA ARG A 98 9.24 -14.71 0.36
C ARG A 98 10.38 -15.05 -0.58
N ASP A 99 10.97 -16.22 -0.39
CA ASP A 99 11.87 -16.82 -1.35
C ASP A 99 11.08 -17.50 -2.48
N THR A 100 11.34 -17.12 -3.71
CA THR A 100 10.72 -17.70 -4.92
C THR A 100 11.51 -18.88 -5.48
N GLY A 101 12.80 -19.01 -5.15
CA GLY A 101 13.71 -20.03 -5.69
C GLY A 101 13.83 -21.29 -4.84
N GLY A 102 13.57 -21.24 -3.55
CA GLY A 102 13.95 -22.27 -2.58
C GLY A 102 12.81 -23.04 -1.90
N GLY A 103 11.60 -23.07 -2.45
CA GLY A 103 10.47 -23.79 -1.83
C GLY A 103 9.37 -22.91 -1.27
N GLY A 104 9.49 -21.60 -1.41
CA GLY A 104 8.43 -20.63 -1.14
C GLY A 104 8.14 -20.36 0.34
N ASN A 105 9.08 -20.65 1.23
CA ASN A 105 8.96 -20.31 2.63
C ASN A 105 8.99 -18.79 2.85
N THR A 106 8.37 -18.34 3.94
CA THR A 106 8.40 -16.95 4.36
C THR A 106 9.51 -16.75 5.38
N ASP A 107 10.65 -16.26 4.95
CA ASP A 107 11.83 -16.12 5.82
C ASP A 107 11.85 -14.81 6.61
N THR A 108 11.11 -13.81 6.15
CA THR A 108 10.94 -12.55 6.86
C THR A 108 9.46 -12.31 7.11
N MET A 109 9.11 -12.09 8.36
CA MET A 109 7.76 -11.73 8.79
C MET A 109 7.83 -10.54 9.73
N LEU A 110 7.28 -9.41 9.30
CA LEU A 110 7.18 -8.19 10.09
C LEU A 110 5.70 -7.84 10.27
N LEU A 111 5.29 -7.65 11.50
CA LEU A 111 3.97 -7.09 11.81
C LEU A 111 4.14 -5.61 12.14
N ALA A 112 3.66 -4.76 11.24
CA ALA A 112 3.69 -3.32 11.39
C ALA A 112 2.32 -2.83 11.87
N SER A 113 2.31 -1.86 12.79
CA SER A 113 1.13 -1.11 13.20
C SER A 113 1.37 0.37 12.94
N TYR A 114 0.36 1.06 12.40
CA TYR A 114 0.41 2.49 12.17
C TYR A 114 -0.82 3.18 12.78
N ASP A 115 -0.57 3.99 13.79
CA ASP A 115 -1.56 4.87 14.44
C ASP A 115 -1.58 6.20 13.68
N ILE A 116 -2.66 6.43 12.93
CA ILE A 116 -2.83 7.65 12.12
C ILE A 116 -3.00 8.88 13.00
N THR A 117 -3.70 8.76 14.11
CA THR A 117 -3.98 9.88 15.01
C THR A 117 -2.70 10.43 15.64
N ASN A 118 -1.83 9.53 16.10
CA ASN A 118 -0.57 9.90 16.75
C ASN A 118 0.63 9.90 15.79
N GLN A 119 0.42 9.56 14.52
CA GLN A 119 1.46 9.43 13.49
C GLN A 119 2.63 8.53 13.95
N LYS A 120 2.29 7.41 14.58
CA LYS A 120 3.25 6.49 15.18
C LYS A 120 3.24 5.16 14.44
N ALA A 121 4.40 4.74 13.94
CA ALA A 121 4.63 3.40 13.42
C ALA A 121 5.33 2.53 14.47
N THR A 122 4.91 1.28 14.58
CA THR A 122 5.56 0.25 15.39
C THR A 122 5.74 -0.98 14.52
N VAL A 123 6.92 -1.61 14.58
CA VAL A 123 7.20 -2.81 13.80
C VAL A 123 7.72 -3.89 14.75
N MET A 124 7.18 -5.09 14.63
CA MET A 124 7.57 -6.28 15.37
C MET A 124 8.00 -7.36 14.37
N SER A 125 9.17 -7.95 14.58
CA SER A 125 9.61 -9.12 13.82
C SER A 125 9.05 -10.39 14.44
N ILE A 126 8.51 -11.29 13.60
CA ILE A 126 8.13 -12.64 13.97
C ILE A 126 9.22 -13.58 13.45
N PRO A 127 10.00 -14.23 14.32
CA PRO A 127 11.07 -15.14 13.89
C PRO A 127 10.52 -16.30 13.05
N ARG A 128 11.16 -16.60 11.92
CA ARG A 128 10.72 -17.64 10.99
C ARG A 128 10.60 -19.03 11.61
N ASP A 129 11.40 -19.31 12.62
CA ASP A 129 11.42 -20.59 13.33
C ASP A 129 10.48 -20.63 14.54
N THR A 130 9.60 -19.62 14.71
CA THR A 130 8.57 -19.63 15.73
C THR A 130 7.71 -20.89 15.61
N MET A 131 7.59 -21.63 16.71
CA MET A 131 6.75 -22.83 16.73
C MET A 131 5.27 -22.46 16.76
N VAL A 132 4.50 -23.17 15.93
CA VAL A 132 3.04 -23.01 15.79
C VAL A 132 2.36 -24.38 15.85
N ASN A 133 1.07 -24.41 16.17
CA ASN A 133 0.34 -25.68 16.31
C ASN A 133 -0.24 -26.13 14.95
N VAL A 134 0.65 -26.71 14.13
CA VAL A 134 0.30 -27.20 12.80
C VAL A 134 0.41 -28.73 12.72
N PRO A 135 -0.31 -29.42 11.80
CA PRO A 135 -0.42 -30.89 11.79
C PRO A 135 0.77 -31.61 11.14
N TRP A 136 1.85 -30.94 10.77
CA TRP A 136 3.06 -31.57 10.19
C TRP A 136 4.26 -31.53 11.13
N ASP A 137 5.30 -32.29 10.83
CA ASP A 137 6.41 -32.56 11.73
C ASP A 137 7.25 -31.31 12.10
N ILE A 138 7.58 -30.50 11.08
CA ILE A 138 8.36 -29.28 11.30
C ILE A 138 7.40 -28.13 11.56
N LYS A 139 7.08 -27.90 12.81
CA LYS A 139 6.06 -26.95 13.28
C LYS A 139 6.54 -25.51 13.29
N ARG A 140 7.05 -24.99 12.17
CA ARG A 140 7.55 -23.63 12.05
C ARG A 140 6.59 -22.75 11.28
N ILE A 141 6.44 -21.51 11.72
CA ILE A 141 5.52 -20.54 11.10
C ILE A 141 5.87 -20.22 9.66
N ASN A 142 7.17 -20.25 9.29
CA ASN A 142 7.62 -19.95 7.92
C ASN A 142 7.10 -20.93 6.85
N SER A 143 6.75 -22.16 7.26
CA SER A 143 6.23 -23.17 6.35
C SER A 143 4.72 -23.08 6.10
N VAL A 144 3.99 -22.33 6.94
CA VAL A 144 2.51 -22.31 6.93
C VAL A 144 1.99 -21.77 5.61
N TYR A 145 2.50 -20.64 5.16
CA TYR A 145 2.05 -20.02 3.89
C TYR A 145 2.16 -20.96 2.70
N ASN A 146 3.32 -21.60 2.56
CA ASN A 146 3.60 -22.49 1.43
C ASN A 146 2.89 -23.83 1.55
N TYR A 147 2.77 -24.40 2.74
CA TYR A 147 2.07 -25.66 2.98
C TYR A 147 0.62 -25.63 2.46
N TYR A 148 -0.07 -24.53 2.62
CA TYR A 148 -1.43 -24.31 2.10
C TYR A 148 -1.46 -23.80 0.65
N GLY A 149 -0.34 -23.89 -0.09
CA GLY A 149 -0.24 -23.56 -1.50
C GLY A 149 -0.12 -22.07 -1.80
N GLY A 150 0.21 -21.26 -0.83
CA GLY A 150 0.38 -19.82 -1.00
C GLY A 150 -0.93 -19.07 -1.30
N GLY A 151 -0.80 -17.86 -1.85
CA GLY A 151 -1.94 -17.03 -2.23
C GLY A 151 -2.91 -16.77 -1.06
N GLU A 152 -4.19 -16.64 -1.36
CA GLU A 152 -5.21 -16.33 -0.36
C GLU A 152 -5.33 -17.40 0.74
N LYS A 153 -5.21 -18.68 0.37
CA LYS A 153 -5.29 -19.79 1.33
C LYS A 153 -4.10 -19.79 2.28
N GLY A 154 -2.91 -19.57 1.74
CA GLY A 154 -1.69 -19.47 2.54
C GLY A 154 -1.72 -18.30 3.52
N ILE A 155 -2.22 -17.13 3.07
CA ILE A 155 -2.39 -15.95 3.91
C ILE A 155 -3.40 -16.20 5.03
N LYS A 156 -4.57 -16.78 4.75
CA LYS A 156 -5.57 -17.09 5.78
C LYS A 156 -5.03 -18.05 6.84
N ALA A 157 -4.31 -19.09 6.40
CA ALA A 157 -3.67 -20.00 7.33
C ALA A 157 -2.60 -19.32 8.19
N LEU A 158 -1.76 -18.49 7.58
CA LEU A 158 -0.73 -17.74 8.31
C LEU A 158 -1.34 -16.73 9.28
N TYR A 159 -2.42 -16.04 8.92
CA TYR A 159 -3.15 -15.13 9.80
C TYR A 159 -3.69 -15.86 11.03
N LYS A 160 -4.23 -17.07 10.86
CA LYS A 160 -4.69 -17.90 11.97
C LYS A 160 -3.56 -18.17 12.96
N GLU A 161 -2.38 -18.58 12.49
CA GLU A 161 -1.25 -18.85 13.35
C GLU A 161 -0.71 -17.57 14.03
N ILE A 162 -0.64 -16.45 13.29
CA ILE A 162 -0.24 -15.16 13.84
C ILE A 162 -1.23 -14.70 14.91
N SER A 163 -2.54 -14.85 14.67
CA SER A 163 -3.55 -14.45 15.64
C SER A 163 -3.46 -15.21 16.97
N GLN A 164 -3.01 -16.47 16.93
CA GLN A 164 -2.72 -17.22 18.14
C GLN A 164 -1.53 -16.66 18.95
N LEU A 165 -0.56 -16.05 18.26
CA LEU A 165 0.61 -15.45 18.90
C LEU A 165 0.32 -14.06 19.47
N VAL A 166 -0.39 -13.21 18.71
CA VAL A 166 -0.55 -11.79 19.02
C VAL A 166 -1.96 -11.40 19.47
N GLY A 167 -2.95 -12.28 19.32
CA GLY A 167 -4.33 -12.09 19.76
C GLY A 167 -5.24 -11.37 18.78
N PHE A 168 -4.78 -11.08 17.56
CA PHE A 168 -5.58 -10.45 16.50
C PHE A 168 -5.08 -10.85 15.12
N GLU A 169 -5.92 -10.73 14.10
CA GLU A 169 -5.52 -10.90 12.70
C GLU A 169 -5.05 -9.55 12.12
N PRO A 170 -3.96 -9.54 11.32
CA PRO A 170 -3.55 -8.34 10.59
C PRO A 170 -4.63 -7.86 9.63
N ASP A 171 -4.74 -6.54 9.43
CA ASP A 171 -5.71 -5.95 8.51
C ASP A 171 -5.32 -6.14 7.05
N TYR A 172 -4.04 -6.01 6.77
CA TYR A 172 -3.48 -6.05 5.42
C TYR A 172 -2.23 -6.89 5.39
N GLN A 173 -1.85 -7.31 4.17
CA GLN A 173 -0.57 -7.96 3.92
C GLN A 173 0.15 -7.33 2.74
N VAL A 174 1.47 -7.35 2.81
CA VAL A 174 2.38 -7.05 1.71
C VAL A 174 3.32 -8.24 1.56
N ILE A 175 3.38 -8.83 0.37
CA ILE A 175 4.31 -9.92 0.07
C ILE A 175 5.41 -9.33 -0.81
N VAL A 176 6.64 -9.43 -0.34
CA VAL A 176 7.84 -8.97 -1.04
C VAL A 176 8.60 -10.21 -1.48
N GLU A 177 8.70 -10.40 -2.78
CA GLU A 177 9.52 -11.44 -3.38
C GLU A 177 10.96 -10.95 -3.55
N TRP A 178 11.91 -11.87 -3.70
CA TRP A 178 13.32 -11.55 -3.78
C TRP A 178 13.60 -10.44 -4.81
N GLU A 179 13.10 -10.60 -6.03
CA GLU A 179 13.33 -9.65 -7.11
C GLU A 179 12.69 -8.27 -6.86
N ALA A 180 11.70 -8.21 -5.96
CA ALA A 180 11.07 -6.94 -5.61
C ALA A 180 11.99 -6.07 -4.75
N VAL A 181 12.91 -6.65 -4.00
CA VAL A 181 13.88 -5.89 -3.18
C VAL A 181 14.74 -5.01 -4.06
N GLY A 182 15.35 -5.59 -5.11
CA GLY A 182 16.16 -4.85 -6.06
C GLY A 182 15.37 -3.73 -6.75
N LYS A 183 14.14 -4.03 -7.19
CA LYS A 183 13.26 -3.03 -7.81
C LYS A 183 12.89 -1.87 -6.88
N ILE A 184 12.71 -2.14 -5.58
CA ILE A 184 12.46 -1.11 -4.57
C ILE A 184 13.68 -0.21 -4.42
N VAL A 185 14.88 -0.81 -4.31
CA VAL A 185 16.15 -0.05 -4.23
C VAL A 185 16.34 0.83 -5.45
N ASP A 186 16.12 0.31 -6.65
CA ASP A 186 16.23 1.08 -7.89
C ASP A 186 15.19 2.21 -7.97
N ALA A 187 13.96 1.96 -7.56
CA ALA A 187 12.91 2.97 -7.52
C ALA A 187 13.23 4.13 -6.56
N MET A 188 14.02 3.88 -5.51
CA MET A 188 14.54 4.91 -4.60
C MET A 188 15.78 5.62 -5.14
N GLY A 189 16.32 5.22 -6.28
CA GLY A 189 17.57 5.74 -6.84
C GLY A 189 18.82 5.12 -6.23
N GLY A 190 18.69 3.96 -5.61
CA GLY A 190 19.77 3.26 -4.90
C GLY A 190 19.75 3.51 -3.39
N VAL A 191 20.60 2.78 -2.67
CA VAL A 191 20.78 2.91 -1.23
C VAL A 191 22.25 3.12 -0.89
N TYR A 192 22.54 4.12 -0.04
CA TYR A 192 23.89 4.32 0.48
C TYR A 192 24.16 3.35 1.62
N PHE A 193 25.26 2.58 1.47
CA PHE A 193 25.67 1.62 2.48
C PHE A 193 27.20 1.59 2.63
N ASP A 194 27.67 1.40 3.86
CA ASP A 194 29.10 1.21 4.13
C ASP A 194 29.44 -0.28 4.08
N VAL A 195 29.93 -0.72 2.93
CA VAL A 195 30.32 -2.12 2.71
C VAL A 195 31.52 -2.43 3.61
N PRO A 196 31.41 -3.36 4.55
CA PRO A 196 32.40 -3.54 5.63
C PRO A 196 33.72 -4.13 5.15
N ARG A 197 33.71 -4.87 4.04
CA ARG A 197 34.89 -5.54 3.46
C ARG A 197 34.70 -5.80 1.98
N ASP A 198 35.79 -6.03 1.25
CA ASP A 198 35.70 -6.53 -0.11
C ASP A 198 35.06 -7.93 -0.10
N MET A 199 34.06 -8.12 -0.94
CA MET A 199 33.38 -9.39 -1.16
C MET A 199 33.53 -9.77 -2.62
N ASN A 200 34.06 -10.96 -2.85
CA ASN A 200 34.21 -11.53 -4.17
C ASN A 200 33.88 -13.02 -4.06
N TYR A 201 32.65 -13.37 -4.46
CA TYR A 201 32.11 -14.71 -4.30
C TYR A 201 31.35 -15.11 -5.56
N GLU A 202 31.58 -16.33 -6.02
CA GLU A 202 30.93 -16.93 -7.18
C GLU A 202 30.33 -18.28 -6.79
N ASP A 203 29.07 -18.49 -7.06
CA ASP A 203 28.40 -19.79 -6.93
C ASP A 203 27.62 -20.12 -8.22
N PRO A 204 28.24 -20.85 -9.17
CA PRO A 204 27.61 -21.19 -10.42
C PRO A 204 26.38 -22.12 -10.26
N VAL A 205 26.24 -22.80 -9.13
CA VAL A 205 25.09 -23.69 -8.86
C VAL A 205 23.83 -22.91 -8.53
N GLN A 206 24.04 -21.79 -7.82
CA GLN A 206 22.94 -20.88 -7.42
C GLN A 206 22.79 -19.68 -8.35
N ASP A 207 23.62 -19.59 -9.39
CA ASP A 207 23.73 -18.41 -10.29
C ASP A 207 23.96 -17.11 -9.48
N LEU A 208 24.82 -17.21 -8.45
CA LEU A 208 25.10 -16.12 -7.53
C LEU A 208 26.50 -15.57 -7.76
N SER A 209 26.61 -14.29 -8.04
CA SER A 209 27.85 -13.57 -8.28
C SER A 209 27.86 -12.28 -7.46
N ILE A 210 28.79 -12.19 -6.49
CA ILE A 210 28.90 -11.04 -5.58
C ILE A 210 30.25 -10.37 -5.77
N HIS A 211 30.26 -9.15 -6.27
CA HIS A 211 31.48 -8.33 -6.46
C HIS A 211 31.29 -6.96 -5.80
N GLN A 212 31.55 -6.88 -4.50
CA GLN A 212 31.39 -5.66 -3.74
C GLN A 212 32.72 -5.18 -3.17
N THR A 213 33.08 -3.93 -3.43
CA THR A 213 34.27 -3.30 -2.83
C THR A 213 33.91 -2.63 -1.52
N LYS A 214 34.83 -2.71 -0.56
CA LYS A 214 34.71 -2.03 0.74
C LYS A 214 34.50 -0.52 0.58
N GLY A 215 33.69 0.06 1.45
CA GLY A 215 33.52 1.50 1.62
C GLY A 215 32.09 1.98 1.48
N TYR A 216 31.87 3.26 1.83
CA TYR A 216 30.58 3.92 1.74
C TYR A 216 30.26 4.28 0.29
N ARG A 217 29.21 3.68 -0.26
CA ARG A 217 28.85 3.88 -1.67
C ARG A 217 27.37 3.71 -1.91
N LEU A 218 26.90 4.23 -3.03
CA LEU A 218 25.55 3.99 -3.54
C LEU A 218 25.51 2.60 -4.17
N LEU A 219 24.61 1.76 -3.68
CA LEU A 219 24.30 0.44 -4.24
C LEU A 219 23.06 0.53 -5.11
N SER A 220 23.10 -0.14 -6.27
CA SER A 220 21.92 -0.39 -7.11
C SER A 220 21.05 -1.51 -6.52
N GLY A 221 19.92 -1.78 -7.14
CA GLY A 221 19.10 -2.93 -6.78
C GLY A 221 19.85 -4.25 -6.87
N ASP A 222 20.61 -4.45 -7.95
CA ASP A 222 21.41 -5.65 -8.15
C ASP A 222 22.56 -5.77 -7.14
N ASP A 223 23.18 -4.64 -6.75
CA ASP A 223 24.20 -4.62 -5.71
C ASP A 223 23.68 -4.91 -4.31
N ALA A 224 22.39 -4.66 -4.06
CA ALA A 224 21.75 -4.77 -2.76
C ALA A 224 21.10 -6.14 -2.51
N MET A 225 20.92 -6.93 -3.57
CA MET A 225 20.42 -8.31 -3.50
C MET A 225 21.54 -9.29 -3.29
#